data_ab7c8bdd7439c3860fac8e1912398c49
#
_entry.id   ab7c8bdd7439c3860fac8e1912398c49
#
_cell.length_a   1.000
_cell.length_b   1.000
_cell.length_c   1.000
_cell.angle_alpha   90.00
_cell.angle_beta   90.00
_cell.angle_gamma   90.00
#
_symmetry.space_group_name_H-M   'P 1'
#
loop_
_entity.id
_entity.type
_entity.pdbx_description
1 polymer ?
#
loop_
_entity_poly.entity_id
_entity_poly.type
_entity_poly.pdbx_seq_one_letter_code
_entity_poly.pdbx_strand_id
1 'polypeptide(L)'
;DCIVNNAGITIDNLAIRMDFNDWKKVIDINLNSTFLLSKFAIKKMLKNKSGKIINITSIVGHTGNLGQANYCASKAGIVAMSKSLAIEYAKKNININCISPGFIKTAMTDKIDEKYNEILLSKIPSSRFGEPEDIANAVLFLASKQSNYINGETLHVNGGMYMA
;
A
#
# COMPACT_ATOMS: atom_id res chain seq x y z
N ASP A 1 1.13 6.80 -18.96
CA ASP A 1 0.11 5.83 -18.62
C ASP A 1 0.11 5.56 -17.11
N CYS A 2 0.08 4.33 -16.61
CA CYS A 2 -0.04 4.04 -15.19
C CYS A 2 1.03 3.03 -14.72
N ILE A 3 1.51 3.19 -13.49
CA ILE A 3 2.29 2.18 -12.77
C ILE A 3 1.60 1.84 -11.45
N VAL A 4 1.57 0.55 -11.12
CA VAL A 4 1.09 0.04 -9.83
C VAL A 4 2.27 -0.60 -9.10
N ASN A 5 2.71 -0.02 -8.01
CA ASN A 5 3.75 -0.57 -7.16
C ASN A 5 3.10 -1.47 -6.10
N ASN A 6 3.03 -2.76 -6.39
CA ASN A 6 2.37 -3.76 -5.54
C ASN A 6 3.35 -4.71 -4.83
N ALA A 7 4.57 -4.87 -5.35
CA ALA A 7 5.54 -5.79 -4.78
C ALA A 7 5.86 -5.43 -3.32
N GLY A 8 5.94 -6.44 -2.47
CA GLY A 8 6.29 -6.26 -1.08
C GLY A 8 6.43 -7.59 -0.35
N ILE A 9 7.20 -7.58 0.72
CA ILE A 9 7.43 -8.72 1.60
C ILE A 9 7.20 -8.34 3.05
N THR A 10 6.96 -9.34 3.89
CA THR A 10 7.04 -9.25 5.35
C THR A 10 8.12 -10.19 5.87
N ILE A 11 8.83 -9.79 6.92
CA ILE A 11 9.69 -10.64 7.73
C ILE A 11 9.41 -10.24 9.17
N ASP A 12 8.53 -11.00 9.81
CA ASP A 12 7.92 -10.63 11.08
C ASP A 12 8.76 -11.16 12.24
N ASN A 13 9.08 -10.28 13.19
CA ASN A 13 9.69 -10.64 14.47
C ASN A 13 9.48 -9.49 15.48
N LEU A 14 9.48 -9.84 16.78
CA LEU A 14 9.46 -8.80 17.82
C LEU A 14 10.69 -7.90 17.67
N ALA A 15 10.55 -6.59 17.92
CA ALA A 15 11.61 -5.62 17.69
C ALA A 15 12.94 -5.98 18.38
N ILE A 16 12.88 -6.52 19.61
CA ILE A 16 14.05 -6.98 20.35
C ILE A 16 14.79 -8.17 19.71
N ARG A 17 14.11 -8.92 18.84
CA ARG A 17 14.64 -10.12 18.15
C ARG A 17 14.81 -9.91 16.66
N MET A 18 14.40 -8.77 16.13
CA MET A 18 14.46 -8.48 14.71
C MET A 18 15.91 -8.26 14.29
N ASP A 19 16.40 -9.07 13.35
CA ASP A 19 17.72 -8.87 12.76
C ASP A 19 17.71 -7.59 11.90
N PHE A 20 18.82 -6.85 11.94
CA PHE A 20 18.93 -5.61 11.16
C PHE A 20 18.96 -5.88 9.65
N ASN A 21 19.43 -7.04 9.21
CA ASN A 21 19.37 -7.42 7.80
C ASN A 21 17.93 -7.69 7.35
N ASP A 22 17.09 -8.27 8.21
CA ASP A 22 15.66 -8.47 7.93
C ASP A 22 14.94 -7.12 7.86
N TRP A 23 15.25 -6.19 8.79
CA TRP A 23 14.79 -4.81 8.71
C TRP A 23 15.16 -4.17 7.37
N LYS A 24 16.45 -4.17 7.02
CA LYS A 24 16.94 -3.60 5.76
C LYS A 24 16.26 -4.22 4.54
N LYS A 25 16.16 -5.54 4.50
CA LYS A 25 15.56 -6.26 3.38
C LYS A 25 14.11 -5.84 3.13
N VAL A 26 13.30 -5.69 4.19
CA VAL A 26 11.92 -5.23 4.07
C VAL A 26 11.87 -3.79 3.60
N ILE A 27 12.69 -2.89 4.15
CA ILE A 27 12.77 -1.49 3.71
C ILE A 27 13.22 -1.41 2.24
N ASP A 28 14.23 -2.15 1.84
CA ASP A 28 14.78 -2.12 0.49
C ASP A 28 13.75 -2.61 -0.55
N ILE A 29 13.08 -3.75 -0.25
CA ILE A 29 12.12 -4.32 -1.19
C ILE A 29 10.80 -3.53 -1.21
N ASN A 30 10.31 -3.04 -0.08
CA ASN A 30 9.01 -2.37 -0.06
C ASN A 30 9.12 -0.88 -0.40
N LEU A 31 9.99 -0.14 0.30
CA LEU A 31 10.03 1.32 0.22
C LEU A 31 11.01 1.81 -0.85
N ASN A 32 12.27 1.35 -0.81
CA ASN A 32 13.29 1.83 -1.73
C ASN A 32 12.97 1.45 -3.18
N SER A 33 12.44 0.24 -3.42
CA SER A 33 12.03 -0.17 -4.77
C SER A 33 10.87 0.69 -5.29
N THR A 34 9.87 0.96 -4.43
CA THR A 34 8.73 1.83 -4.78
C THR A 34 9.18 3.23 -5.15
N PHE A 35 10.15 3.79 -4.41
CA PHE A 35 10.75 5.08 -4.75
C PHE A 35 11.46 5.03 -6.11
N LEU A 36 12.31 4.05 -6.33
CA LEU A 36 13.07 3.93 -7.58
C LEU A 36 12.17 3.77 -8.79
N LEU A 37 11.17 2.89 -8.72
CA LEU A 37 10.21 2.67 -9.80
C LEU A 37 9.37 3.92 -10.06
N SER A 38 8.90 4.60 -9.00
CA SER A 38 8.19 5.88 -9.13
C SER A 38 9.05 6.94 -9.81
N LYS A 39 10.31 7.08 -9.41
CA LYS A 39 11.28 8.00 -10.04
C LYS A 39 11.49 7.72 -11.53
N PHE A 40 11.61 6.44 -11.92
CA PHE A 40 11.72 6.07 -13.34
C PHE A 40 10.45 6.33 -14.13
N ALA A 41 9.28 6.01 -13.54
CA ALA A 41 7.98 6.29 -14.15
C ALA A 41 7.77 7.78 -14.37
N ILE A 42 8.04 8.62 -13.36
CA ILE A 42 7.92 10.08 -13.43
C ILE A 42 8.75 10.65 -14.58
N LYS A 43 10.00 10.19 -14.77
CA LYS A 43 10.83 10.65 -15.91
C LYS A 43 10.16 10.43 -17.27
N LYS A 44 9.43 9.33 -17.44
CA LYS A 44 8.67 9.04 -18.66
C LYS A 44 7.38 9.83 -18.72
N MET A 45 6.65 9.92 -17.62
CA MET A 45 5.38 10.64 -17.51
C MET A 45 5.55 12.15 -17.75
N LEU A 46 6.68 12.74 -17.34
CA LEU A 46 6.99 14.13 -17.63
C LEU A 46 7.09 14.43 -19.14
N LYS A 47 7.61 13.48 -19.93
CA LYS A 47 7.66 13.60 -21.40
C LYS A 47 6.26 13.51 -22.01
N ASN A 48 5.40 12.68 -21.46
CA ASN A 48 4.02 12.46 -21.92
C ASN A 48 3.05 13.53 -21.36
N LYS A 49 3.50 14.36 -20.40
CA LYS A 49 2.69 15.38 -19.68
C LYS A 49 1.43 14.77 -19.01
N SER A 50 1.50 13.52 -18.62
CA SER A 50 0.41 12.80 -17.96
C SER A 50 0.94 11.50 -17.34
N GLY A 51 0.36 11.07 -16.20
CA GLY A 51 0.66 9.80 -15.59
C GLY A 51 -0.11 9.52 -14.31
N LYS A 52 -0.17 8.25 -13.95
CA LYS A 52 -0.77 7.77 -12.70
C LYS A 52 0.21 6.83 -12.00
N ILE A 53 0.46 7.07 -10.72
CA ILE A 53 1.23 6.17 -9.85
C ILE A 53 0.33 5.74 -8.70
N ILE A 54 0.17 4.44 -8.54
CA ILE A 54 -0.66 3.84 -7.49
C ILE A 54 0.24 2.94 -6.65
N ASN A 55 0.42 3.28 -5.39
CA ASN A 55 1.27 2.55 -4.46
C ASN A 55 0.41 1.72 -3.51
N ILE A 56 0.61 0.40 -3.48
CA ILE A 56 -0.11 -0.48 -2.54
C ILE A 56 0.60 -0.45 -1.19
N THR A 57 -0.09 0.12 -0.22
CA THR A 57 0.36 0.23 1.18
C THR A 57 -0.25 -0.88 2.03
N SER A 58 -0.64 -0.60 3.24
CA SER A 58 -1.38 -1.50 4.14
C SER A 58 -1.98 -0.72 5.29
N ILE A 59 -3.09 -1.20 5.83
CA ILE A 59 -3.67 -0.69 7.06
C ILE A 59 -2.66 -0.60 8.21
N VAL A 60 -1.74 -1.57 8.30
CA VAL A 60 -0.75 -1.60 9.40
C VAL A 60 0.30 -0.50 9.30
N GLY A 61 0.43 0.16 8.16
CA GLY A 61 1.22 1.39 8.03
C GLY A 61 0.60 2.58 8.79
N HIS A 62 -0.68 2.50 9.15
CA HIS A 62 -1.42 3.51 9.91
C HIS A 62 -1.62 3.09 11.37
N THR A 63 -1.92 1.80 11.61
CA THR A 63 -2.27 1.28 12.94
C THR A 63 -1.11 0.70 13.72
N GLY A 64 -0.02 0.33 13.03
CA GLY A 64 0.97 -0.58 13.58
C GLY A 64 0.46 -2.03 13.65
N ASN A 65 1.38 -2.97 13.84
CA ASN A 65 1.06 -4.37 14.15
C ASN A 65 2.21 -5.02 14.90
N LEU A 66 1.88 -5.91 15.83
CA LEU A 66 2.87 -6.63 16.63
C LEU A 66 3.82 -7.44 15.72
N GLY A 67 5.12 -7.33 15.95
CA GLY A 67 6.13 -8.05 15.20
C GLY A 67 6.43 -7.51 13.80
N GLN A 68 5.80 -6.42 13.36
CA GLN A 68 5.92 -5.88 12.01
C GLN A 68 6.52 -4.47 11.96
N ALA A 69 7.43 -4.12 12.86
CA ALA A 69 8.01 -2.78 12.91
C ALA A 69 8.63 -2.34 11.56
N ASN A 70 9.38 -3.25 10.89
CA ASN A 70 9.96 -3.03 9.57
C ASN A 70 8.89 -2.84 8.48
N TYR A 71 7.88 -3.70 8.44
CA TYR A 71 6.81 -3.64 7.46
C TYR A 71 5.94 -2.39 7.65
N CYS A 72 5.53 -2.11 8.89
CA CYS A 72 4.77 -0.90 9.21
C CYS A 72 5.54 0.37 8.81
N ALA A 73 6.84 0.45 9.15
CA ALA A 73 7.68 1.57 8.75
C ALA A 73 7.76 1.72 7.23
N SER A 74 7.93 0.60 6.49
CA SER A 74 7.98 0.63 5.03
C SER A 74 6.67 1.15 4.42
N LYS A 75 5.52 0.67 4.90
CA LYS A 75 4.19 1.05 4.37
C LYS A 75 3.80 2.48 4.75
N ALA A 76 4.11 2.94 5.95
CA ALA A 76 3.97 4.34 6.36
C ALA A 76 4.89 5.26 5.54
N GLY A 77 6.13 4.84 5.31
CA GLY A 77 7.09 5.56 4.47
C GLY A 77 6.61 5.75 3.03
N ILE A 78 5.97 4.72 2.44
CA ILE A 78 5.36 4.83 1.11
C ILE A 78 4.26 5.91 1.09
N VAL A 79 3.40 5.98 2.12
CA VAL A 79 2.35 7.02 2.20
C VAL A 79 2.96 8.41 2.24
N ALA A 80 3.93 8.65 3.13
CA ALA A 80 4.59 9.95 3.26
C ALA A 80 5.33 10.36 1.98
N MET A 81 6.09 9.42 1.39
CA MET A 81 6.77 9.62 0.12
C MET A 81 5.80 9.96 -1.01
N SER A 82 4.66 9.24 -1.09
CA SER A 82 3.65 9.47 -2.13
C SER A 82 3.06 10.87 -2.04
N LYS A 83 2.79 11.38 -0.84
CA LYS A 83 2.31 12.76 -0.63
C LYS A 83 3.34 13.79 -1.11
N SER A 84 4.61 13.60 -0.80
CA SER A 84 5.70 14.49 -1.27
C SER A 84 5.76 14.52 -2.80
N LEU A 85 5.82 13.33 -3.43
CA LEU A 85 5.85 13.24 -4.89
C LEU A 85 4.58 13.82 -5.55
N ALA A 86 3.42 13.62 -4.92
CA ALA A 86 2.16 14.21 -5.42
C ALA A 86 2.22 15.74 -5.47
N ILE A 87 2.76 16.39 -4.43
CA ILE A 87 2.95 17.85 -4.40
C ILE A 87 3.93 18.30 -5.49
N GLU A 88 5.06 17.59 -5.65
CA GLU A 88 6.09 17.94 -6.63
C GLU A 88 5.58 17.89 -8.09
N TYR A 89 4.71 16.92 -8.40
CA TYR A 89 4.35 16.62 -9.79
C TYR A 89 2.89 16.92 -10.15
N ALA A 90 2.07 17.46 -9.24
CA ALA A 90 0.67 17.83 -9.51
C ALA A 90 0.51 18.73 -10.74
N LYS A 91 1.34 19.80 -10.84
CA LYS A 91 1.33 20.74 -11.97
C LYS A 91 1.74 20.13 -13.31
N LYS A 92 2.23 18.89 -13.29
CA LYS A 92 2.64 18.13 -14.50
C LYS A 92 1.60 17.11 -14.93
N ASN A 93 0.39 17.16 -14.34
CA ASN A 93 -0.70 16.21 -14.60
C ASN A 93 -0.27 14.75 -14.30
N ILE A 94 0.49 14.57 -13.23
CA ILE A 94 0.87 13.26 -12.71
C ILE A 94 0.22 13.11 -11.34
N ASN A 95 -0.71 12.15 -11.23
CA ASN A 95 -1.38 11.82 -9.97
C ASN A 95 -0.67 10.66 -9.28
N ILE A 96 -0.41 10.81 -7.99
CA ILE A 96 0.27 9.80 -7.17
C ILE A 96 -0.58 9.55 -5.94
N ASN A 97 -1.13 8.34 -5.84
CA ASN A 97 -2.04 7.95 -4.76
C ASN A 97 -1.64 6.61 -4.17
N CYS A 98 -2.15 6.32 -2.99
CA CYS A 98 -1.99 5.06 -2.31
C CYS A 98 -3.32 4.32 -2.21
N ILE A 99 -3.24 2.98 -2.15
CA ILE A 99 -4.33 2.13 -1.68
C ILE A 99 -3.84 1.44 -0.41
N SER A 100 -4.67 1.45 0.63
CA SER A 100 -4.38 0.82 1.92
C SER A 100 -5.35 -0.34 2.14
N PRO A 101 -4.98 -1.57 1.72
CA PRO A 101 -5.76 -2.76 1.97
C PRO A 101 -5.85 -3.10 3.47
N GLY A 102 -6.97 -3.67 3.88
CA GLY A 102 -7.11 -4.43 5.12
C GLY A 102 -6.66 -5.89 4.94
N PHE A 103 -7.36 -6.81 5.59
CA PHE A 103 -7.16 -8.24 5.37
C PHE A 103 -7.84 -8.68 4.07
N ILE A 104 -7.03 -9.14 3.12
CA ILE A 104 -7.47 -9.62 1.81
C ILE A 104 -7.21 -11.13 1.72
N LYS A 105 -8.17 -11.88 1.18
CA LYS A 105 -7.96 -13.30 0.89
C LYS A 105 -6.82 -13.50 -0.09
N THR A 106 -5.90 -14.34 0.27
CA THR A 106 -4.74 -14.72 -0.55
C THR A 106 -4.40 -16.17 -0.23
N ALA A 107 -3.60 -16.82 -1.04
CA ALA A 107 -3.10 -18.15 -0.76
C ALA A 107 -2.39 -18.30 0.61
N MET A 108 -2.00 -17.19 1.23
CA MET A 108 -1.47 -17.18 2.60
C MET A 108 -2.57 -17.20 3.66
N THR A 109 -3.69 -16.55 3.41
CA THR A 109 -4.82 -16.52 4.36
C THR A 109 -5.63 -17.81 4.35
N ASP A 110 -5.63 -18.55 3.24
CA ASP A 110 -6.32 -19.86 3.13
C ASP A 110 -5.73 -20.94 4.03
N LYS A 111 -4.53 -20.71 4.58
CA LYS A 111 -3.83 -21.64 5.50
C LYS A 111 -4.01 -21.27 6.98
N ILE A 112 -4.78 -20.25 7.28
CA ILE A 112 -4.99 -19.77 8.65
C ILE A 112 -6.03 -20.68 9.32
N ASP A 113 -5.76 -21.11 10.55
CA ASP A 113 -6.68 -21.89 11.40
C ASP A 113 -8.03 -21.16 11.54
N GLU A 114 -9.12 -21.92 11.49
CA GLU A 114 -10.50 -21.43 11.53
C GLU A 114 -10.77 -20.55 12.76
N LYS A 115 -10.23 -20.93 13.91
CA LYS A 115 -10.33 -20.16 15.16
C LYS A 115 -9.63 -18.79 15.09
N TYR A 116 -8.51 -18.72 14.36
CA TYR A 116 -7.79 -17.46 14.17
C TYR A 116 -8.48 -16.59 13.13
N ASN A 117 -9.13 -17.18 12.14
CA ASN A 117 -9.98 -16.48 11.17
C ASN A 117 -11.14 -15.74 11.85
N GLU A 118 -11.83 -16.39 12.81
CA GLU A 118 -12.92 -15.74 13.56
C GLU A 118 -12.42 -14.51 14.33
N ILE A 119 -11.25 -14.59 14.96
CA ILE A 119 -10.62 -13.45 15.66
C ILE A 119 -10.30 -12.32 14.69
N LEU A 120 -9.80 -12.63 13.50
CA LEU A 120 -9.52 -11.62 12.48
C LEU A 120 -10.80 -10.99 11.94
N LEU A 121 -11.80 -11.80 11.65
CA LEU A 121 -13.12 -11.36 11.17
C LEU A 121 -13.81 -10.43 12.19
N SER A 122 -13.70 -10.73 13.48
CA SER A 122 -14.27 -9.86 14.52
C SER A 122 -13.69 -8.45 14.55
N LYS A 123 -12.50 -8.25 13.97
CA LYS A 123 -11.84 -6.94 13.86
C LYS A 123 -12.26 -6.17 12.61
N ILE A 124 -13.01 -6.80 11.71
CA ILE A 124 -13.45 -6.17 10.46
C ILE A 124 -14.93 -5.79 10.59
N PRO A 125 -15.29 -4.52 10.64
CA PRO A 125 -16.70 -4.11 10.75
C PRO A 125 -17.62 -4.69 9.67
N SER A 126 -17.14 -4.86 8.44
CA SER A 126 -17.90 -5.51 7.37
C SER A 126 -18.03 -7.03 7.51
N SER A 127 -17.42 -7.63 8.55
CA SER A 127 -17.51 -9.05 8.89
C SER A 127 -17.09 -10.02 7.76
N ARG A 128 -16.27 -9.56 6.84
CA ARG A 128 -15.67 -10.36 5.76
C ARG A 128 -14.25 -9.92 5.46
N PHE A 129 -13.43 -10.83 4.99
CA PHE A 129 -12.18 -10.46 4.31
C PHE A 129 -12.48 -9.76 2.99
N GLY A 130 -11.60 -8.86 2.56
CA GLY A 130 -11.62 -8.35 1.21
C GLY A 130 -11.20 -9.41 0.21
N GLU A 131 -11.69 -9.31 -1.01
CA GLU A 131 -11.25 -10.11 -2.14
C GLU A 131 -10.17 -9.33 -2.94
N PRO A 132 -9.28 -10.00 -3.68
CA PRO A 132 -8.33 -9.32 -4.56
C PRO A 132 -8.99 -8.34 -5.52
N GLU A 133 -10.22 -8.63 -5.96
CA GLU A 133 -11.05 -7.79 -6.81
C GLU A 133 -11.44 -6.47 -6.15
N ASP A 134 -11.63 -6.44 -4.82
CA ASP A 134 -11.91 -5.20 -4.08
C ASP A 134 -10.75 -4.20 -4.27
N ILE A 135 -9.50 -4.71 -4.26
CA ILE A 135 -8.31 -3.89 -4.48
C ILE A 135 -8.14 -3.55 -5.97
N ALA A 136 -8.37 -4.51 -6.87
CA ALA A 136 -8.27 -4.27 -8.31
C ALA A 136 -9.24 -3.19 -8.77
N ASN A 137 -10.47 -3.17 -8.27
CA ASN A 137 -11.46 -2.14 -8.56
C ASN A 137 -11.02 -0.75 -8.09
N ALA A 138 -10.40 -0.65 -6.91
CA ALA A 138 -9.82 0.59 -6.42
C ALA A 138 -8.65 1.06 -7.31
N VAL A 139 -7.80 0.14 -7.76
CA VAL A 139 -6.73 0.43 -8.73
C VAL A 139 -7.31 0.96 -10.03
N LEU A 140 -8.32 0.30 -10.60
CA LEU A 140 -8.97 0.72 -11.84
C LEU A 140 -9.56 2.14 -11.72
N PHE A 141 -10.23 2.43 -10.60
CA PHE A 141 -10.75 3.77 -10.34
C PHE A 141 -9.63 4.81 -10.32
N LEU A 142 -8.56 4.60 -9.53
CA LEU A 142 -7.44 5.54 -9.43
C LEU A 142 -6.63 5.64 -10.73
N ALA A 143 -6.61 4.62 -11.57
CA ALA A 143 -5.97 4.65 -12.88
C ALA A 143 -6.79 5.40 -13.94
N SER A 144 -8.10 5.56 -13.71
CA SER A 144 -9.03 6.14 -14.66
C SER A 144 -9.01 7.68 -14.68
N LYS A 145 -9.68 8.27 -15.66
CA LYS A 145 -9.90 9.74 -15.73
C LYS A 145 -10.82 10.25 -14.63
N GLN A 146 -11.64 9.39 -14.02
CA GLN A 146 -12.58 9.76 -12.95
C GLN A 146 -11.86 10.23 -11.67
N SER A 147 -10.61 9.83 -11.49
CA SER A 147 -9.76 10.20 -10.36
C SER A 147 -8.78 11.36 -10.66
N ASN A 148 -8.97 12.11 -11.73
CA ASN A 148 -7.98 13.14 -12.13
C ASN A 148 -7.78 14.26 -11.10
N TYR A 149 -8.76 14.50 -10.23
CA TYR A 149 -8.67 15.50 -9.16
C TYR A 149 -8.27 14.90 -7.80
N ILE A 150 -7.95 13.59 -7.77
CA ILE A 150 -7.47 12.88 -6.57
C ILE A 150 -5.95 12.78 -6.68
N ASN A 151 -5.22 13.38 -5.72
CA ASN A 151 -3.77 13.38 -5.71
C ASN A 151 -3.21 13.46 -4.28
N GLY A 152 -2.26 12.62 -3.94
CA GLY A 152 -1.68 12.51 -2.60
C GLY A 152 -2.59 11.77 -1.60
N GLU A 153 -3.66 11.15 -2.06
CA GLU A 153 -4.66 10.47 -1.22
C GLU A 153 -4.28 9.01 -0.94
N THR A 154 -4.74 8.51 0.19
CA THR A 154 -4.68 7.09 0.53
C THR A 154 -6.09 6.53 0.60
N LEU A 155 -6.50 5.78 -0.42
CA LEU A 155 -7.80 5.13 -0.45
C LEU A 155 -7.76 3.87 0.43
N HIS A 156 -8.54 3.90 1.53
CA HIS A 156 -8.66 2.79 2.45
C HIS A 156 -9.66 1.76 1.93
N VAL A 157 -9.20 0.52 1.69
CA VAL A 157 -10.03 -0.61 1.22
C VAL A 157 -9.88 -1.75 2.22
N ASN A 158 -10.59 -1.65 3.35
CA ASN A 158 -10.30 -2.46 4.54
C ASN A 158 -11.53 -2.91 5.33
N GLY A 159 -12.73 -2.79 4.76
CA GLY A 159 -13.97 -3.21 5.44
C GLY A 159 -14.29 -2.44 6.72
N GLY A 160 -13.74 -1.23 6.88
CA GLY A 160 -13.95 -0.37 8.05
C GLY A 160 -12.97 -0.60 9.20
N MET A 161 -11.94 -1.44 9.03
CA MET A 161 -10.92 -1.69 10.08
C MET A 161 -10.16 -0.43 10.49
N TYR A 162 -10.02 0.51 9.59
CA TYR A 162 -9.42 1.81 9.84
C TYR A 162 -10.20 2.88 9.06
N MET A 163 -10.56 3.94 9.77
CA MET A 163 -11.24 5.12 9.25
C MET A 163 -10.34 6.33 9.55
N ALA A 164 -9.85 7.00 8.50
CA ALA A 164 -8.99 8.18 8.62
C ALA A 164 -9.81 9.44 8.84
#